data_238832655ead00a82e087e43c85594e9
#
_entry.id   238832655ead00a82e087e43c85594e9
#
_cell.length_a   1.000
_cell.length_b   1.000
_cell.length_c   1.000
_cell.angle_alpha   90.00
_cell.angle_beta   90.00
_cell.angle_gamma   90.00
#
_symmetry.space_group_name_H-M   'P 1'
#
loop_
_entity.id
_entity.type
_entity.pdbx_description
1 polymer ?
#
loop_
_entity_poly.entity_id
_entity_poly.type
_entity_poly.pdbx_seq_one_letter_code
_entity_poly.pdbx_strand_id
1 'polypeptide(L)'
;MVRDEALFAALRAKYPSGAIAEVGVVANEVVVRTARPGILIGKAGKVAEEIIAWLRSERGPETTLRIEEIRRAELNAVLVADAVVMKLSRDVPLPRSVDMQAEMALRAGALGCRIVVSGAVTHDFLAGVTSVGDETAFTSSAQW
;
A
#
# COMPACT_ATOMS: atom_id res chain seq x y z
N MET A 1 -13.44 8.90 9.97
CA MET A 1 -13.30 7.67 9.16
C MET A 1 -12.79 6.54 10.03
N VAL A 2 -13.49 5.44 10.02
CA VAL A 2 -13.06 4.21 10.70
C VAL A 2 -12.40 3.29 9.67
N ARG A 3 -11.16 2.88 9.91
CA ARG A 3 -10.46 1.93 9.04
C ARG A 3 -11.15 0.59 9.05
N ASP A 4 -11.27 -0.03 7.90
CA ASP A 4 -11.81 -1.36 7.73
C ASP A 4 -10.74 -2.26 7.09
N GLU A 5 -10.07 -3.04 7.94
CA GLU A 5 -8.97 -3.91 7.50
C GLU A 5 -9.46 -5.05 6.62
N ALA A 6 -10.68 -5.54 6.82
CA ALA A 6 -11.25 -6.60 6.00
C ALA A 6 -11.53 -6.12 4.57
N LEU A 7 -12.13 -4.93 4.42
CA LEU A 7 -12.32 -4.31 3.11
C LEU A 7 -10.99 -3.96 2.44
N PHE A 8 -10.03 -3.45 3.22
CA PHE A 8 -8.70 -3.14 2.74
C PHE A 8 -8.02 -4.38 2.14
N ALA A 9 -7.99 -5.48 2.87
CA ALA A 9 -7.40 -6.73 2.39
C ALA A 9 -8.13 -7.27 1.15
N ALA A 10 -9.47 -7.25 1.14
CA ALA A 10 -10.26 -7.73 0.03
C ALA A 10 -10.06 -6.91 -1.25
N LEU A 11 -10.04 -5.58 -1.14
CA LEU A 11 -9.83 -4.70 -2.30
C LEU A 11 -8.40 -4.79 -2.83
N ARG A 12 -7.40 -4.90 -1.97
CA ARG A 12 -6.01 -5.13 -2.39
C ARG A 12 -5.84 -6.45 -3.12
N ALA A 13 -6.51 -7.51 -2.66
CA ALA A 13 -6.48 -8.82 -3.32
C ALA A 13 -7.14 -8.78 -4.71
N LYS A 14 -8.25 -8.06 -4.86
CA LYS A 14 -8.94 -7.90 -6.14
C LYS A 14 -8.21 -7.01 -7.13
N TYR A 15 -7.59 -5.94 -6.65
CA TYR A 15 -6.93 -4.91 -7.46
C TYR A 15 -5.50 -4.67 -6.98
N PRO A 16 -4.59 -5.63 -7.17
CA PRO A 16 -3.21 -5.51 -6.67
C PRO A 16 -2.43 -4.36 -7.29
N SER A 17 -2.78 -3.95 -8.50
CA SER A 17 -2.16 -2.81 -9.19
C SER A 17 -2.76 -1.45 -8.79
N GLY A 18 -3.79 -1.44 -7.97
CA GLY A 18 -4.55 -0.23 -7.61
C GLY A 18 -3.83 0.70 -6.64
N ALA A 19 -2.68 0.32 -6.10
CA ALA A 19 -1.90 1.11 -5.12
C ALA A 19 -2.76 1.63 -3.97
N ILE A 20 -3.61 0.77 -3.41
CA ILE A 20 -4.52 1.09 -2.30
C ILE A 20 -3.72 1.16 -1.01
N ALA A 21 -3.75 2.31 -0.34
CA ALA A 21 -3.02 2.53 0.91
C ALA A 21 -3.93 2.47 2.14
N GLU A 22 -5.19 2.81 1.99
CA GLU A 22 -6.13 2.86 3.10
C GLU A 22 -7.55 2.67 2.60
N VAL A 23 -8.35 1.94 3.36
CA VAL A 23 -9.80 1.83 3.17
C VAL A 23 -10.49 2.08 4.51
N GLY A 24 -11.48 2.95 4.50
CA GLY A 24 -12.24 3.28 5.69
C GLY A 24 -13.70 3.51 5.37
N VAL A 25 -14.51 3.62 6.41
CA VAL A 25 -15.95 3.80 6.31
C VAL A 25 -16.37 5.03 7.11
N VAL A 26 -17.18 5.88 6.48
CA VAL A 26 -17.85 7.01 7.12
C VAL A 26 -19.34 6.85 6.84
N ALA A 27 -20.12 6.51 7.86
CA ALA A 27 -21.54 6.15 7.69
C ALA A 27 -21.72 5.04 6.65
N ASN A 28 -22.37 5.32 5.52
CA ASN A 28 -22.56 4.37 4.43
C ASN A 28 -21.56 4.55 3.27
N GLU A 29 -20.62 5.48 3.42
CA GLU A 29 -19.62 5.78 2.39
C GLU A 29 -18.34 4.99 2.68
N VAL A 30 -17.88 4.21 1.70
CA VAL A 30 -16.58 3.57 1.73
C VAL A 30 -15.58 4.50 1.03
N VAL A 31 -14.52 4.87 1.75
CA VAL A 31 -13.47 5.75 1.26
C VAL A 31 -12.23 4.92 0.97
N VAL A 32 -11.77 4.93 -0.27
CA VAL A 32 -10.56 4.24 -0.72
C VAL A 32 -9.51 5.27 -1.08
N ARG A 33 -8.37 5.25 -0.39
CA ARG A 33 -7.24 6.11 -0.69
C ARG A 33 -6.20 5.36 -1.50
N THR A 34 -5.90 5.88 -2.67
CA THR A 34 -5.03 5.23 -3.64
C THR A 34 -4.09 6.23 -4.31
N ALA A 35 -2.88 5.78 -4.67
CA ALA A 35 -1.97 6.54 -5.51
C ALA A 35 -2.33 6.46 -7.00
N ARG A 36 -3.18 5.51 -7.39
CA ARG A 36 -3.58 5.28 -8.79
C ARG A 36 -5.10 5.22 -8.94
N PRO A 37 -5.80 6.36 -8.75
CA PRO A 37 -7.26 6.38 -8.83
C PRO A 37 -7.79 5.93 -10.20
N GLY A 38 -7.07 6.19 -11.28
CA GLY A 38 -7.45 5.77 -12.62
C GLY A 38 -7.61 4.26 -12.80
N ILE A 39 -6.84 3.46 -12.07
CA ILE A 39 -6.97 1.98 -12.11
C ILE A 39 -8.25 1.53 -11.42
N LEU A 40 -8.61 2.17 -10.29
CA LEU A 40 -9.82 1.85 -9.54
C LEU A 40 -11.10 2.40 -10.17
N ILE A 41 -11.02 3.47 -10.94
CA ILE A 41 -12.13 4.01 -11.71
C ILE A 41 -12.36 3.16 -12.97
N GLY A 42 -11.27 2.84 -13.67
CA GLY A 42 -11.28 2.05 -14.88
C GLY A 42 -11.79 2.82 -16.10
N LYS A 43 -11.81 2.15 -17.24
CA LYS A 43 -12.29 2.72 -18.50
C LYS A 43 -13.80 2.98 -18.41
N ALA A 44 -14.20 4.22 -18.63
CA ALA A 44 -15.60 4.66 -18.53
C ALA A 44 -16.26 4.36 -17.16
N GLY A 45 -15.47 4.30 -16.10
CA GLY A 45 -15.97 4.04 -14.75
C GLY A 45 -16.37 2.59 -14.45
N LYS A 46 -16.03 1.64 -15.31
CA LYS A 46 -16.46 0.23 -15.17
C LYS A 46 -15.93 -0.44 -13.90
N VAL A 47 -14.67 -0.21 -13.56
CA VAL A 47 -14.08 -0.80 -12.36
C VAL A 47 -14.73 -0.24 -11.09
N ALA A 48 -14.98 1.07 -11.06
CA ALA A 48 -15.68 1.70 -9.96
C ALA A 48 -17.11 1.16 -9.80
N GLU A 49 -17.81 0.92 -10.89
CA GLU A 49 -19.15 0.28 -10.86
C GLU A 49 -19.10 -1.13 -10.31
N GLU A 50 -18.10 -1.94 -10.69
CA GLU A 50 -17.89 -3.28 -10.15
C GLU A 50 -17.61 -3.24 -8.63
N ILE A 51 -16.79 -2.31 -8.18
CA ILE A 51 -16.48 -2.12 -6.76
C ILE A 51 -17.74 -1.73 -5.99
N ILE A 52 -18.53 -0.79 -6.51
CA ILE A 52 -19.79 -0.37 -5.89
C ILE A 52 -20.78 -1.54 -5.80
N ALA A 53 -20.94 -2.31 -6.87
CA ALA A 53 -21.83 -3.47 -6.89
C ALA A 53 -21.42 -4.51 -5.84
N TRP A 54 -20.12 -4.80 -5.75
CA TRP A 54 -19.59 -5.70 -4.73
C TRP A 54 -19.79 -5.17 -3.32
N LEU A 55 -19.49 -3.89 -3.06
CA LEU A 55 -19.70 -3.28 -1.76
C LEU A 55 -21.17 -3.29 -1.33
N ARG A 56 -22.09 -3.06 -2.25
CA ARG A 56 -23.53 -3.14 -1.97
C ARG A 56 -23.99 -4.55 -1.64
N SER A 57 -23.39 -5.55 -2.25
CA SER A 57 -23.68 -6.96 -1.91
C SER A 57 -23.19 -7.34 -0.51
N GLU A 58 -22.08 -6.77 -0.07
CA GLU A 58 -21.48 -7.05 1.24
C GLU A 58 -22.07 -6.20 2.38
N ARG A 59 -22.43 -4.95 2.13
CA ARG A 59 -22.78 -3.97 3.17
C ARG A 59 -24.17 -3.38 3.03
N GLY A 60 -24.88 -3.63 1.94
CA GLY A 60 -26.22 -3.14 1.71
C GLY A 60 -26.31 -2.08 0.60
N PRO A 61 -27.55 -1.86 0.07
CA PRO A 61 -27.79 -1.05 -1.12
C PRO A 61 -27.50 0.45 -0.95
N GLU A 62 -27.45 0.93 0.29
CA GLU A 62 -27.16 2.34 0.63
C GLU A 62 -25.68 2.68 0.54
N THR A 63 -24.81 1.69 0.31
CA THR A 63 -23.36 1.88 0.30
C THR A 63 -22.93 2.70 -0.92
N THR A 64 -22.11 3.70 -0.68
CA THR A 64 -21.48 4.54 -1.70
C THR A 64 -19.96 4.38 -1.66
N LEU A 65 -19.30 4.75 -2.76
CA LEU A 65 -17.86 4.67 -2.89
C LEU A 65 -17.29 6.07 -3.15
N ARG A 66 -16.25 6.42 -2.41
CA ARG A 66 -15.42 7.59 -2.70
C ARG A 66 -13.98 7.15 -2.88
N ILE A 67 -13.35 7.57 -3.97
CA ILE A 67 -11.95 7.31 -4.27
C ILE A 67 -11.18 8.62 -4.08
N GLU A 68 -10.21 8.61 -3.16
CA GLU A 68 -9.33 9.75 -2.91
C GLU A 68 -7.93 9.47 -3.43
N GLU A 69 -7.33 10.45 -4.11
CA GLU A 69 -5.98 10.36 -4.62
C GLU A 69 -4.94 10.69 -3.55
N ILE A 70 -3.89 9.86 -3.47
CA ILE A 70 -2.68 10.14 -2.71
C ILE A 70 -1.66 10.72 -3.69
N ARG A 71 -1.38 12.02 -3.57
CA ARG A 71 -0.50 12.73 -4.50
C ARG A 71 0.99 12.44 -4.28
N ARG A 72 1.39 12.19 -3.03
CA ARG A 72 2.78 11.93 -2.64
C ARG A 72 2.90 10.51 -2.08
N ALA A 73 2.97 9.53 -2.98
CA ALA A 73 3.13 8.12 -2.63
C ALA A 73 4.40 7.87 -1.81
N GLU A 74 5.47 8.62 -2.07
CA GLU A 74 6.76 8.54 -1.38
C GLU A 74 6.68 8.88 0.11
N LEU A 75 5.64 9.61 0.53
CA LEU A 75 5.38 9.96 1.93
C LEU A 75 4.34 9.06 2.60
N ASN A 76 3.82 8.07 1.90
CA ASN A 76 2.87 7.12 2.47
C ASN A 76 3.56 5.82 2.85
N ALA A 77 3.52 5.48 4.13
CA ALA A 77 4.24 4.31 4.67
C ALA A 77 3.84 2.98 4.00
N VAL A 78 2.55 2.77 3.75
CA VAL A 78 2.04 1.56 3.11
C VAL A 78 2.56 1.43 1.68
N LEU A 79 2.53 2.52 0.92
CA LEU A 79 2.98 2.54 -0.47
C LEU A 79 4.50 2.41 -0.58
N VAL A 80 5.25 2.95 0.36
CA VAL A 80 6.71 2.77 0.44
C VAL A 80 7.06 1.30 0.71
N ALA A 81 6.38 0.66 1.65
CA ALA A 81 6.56 -0.76 1.92
C ALA A 81 6.22 -1.63 0.71
N ASP A 82 5.11 -1.36 0.03
CA ASP A 82 4.71 -2.06 -1.20
C ASP A 82 5.75 -1.90 -2.30
N ALA A 83 6.35 -0.72 -2.45
CA ALA A 83 7.40 -0.47 -3.43
C ALA A 83 8.68 -1.26 -3.14
N VAL A 84 9.06 -1.40 -1.88
CA VAL A 84 10.21 -2.26 -1.48
C VAL A 84 9.91 -3.72 -1.83
N VAL A 85 8.74 -4.23 -1.47
CA VAL A 85 8.32 -5.60 -1.77
C VAL A 85 8.32 -5.86 -3.28
N MET A 86 7.81 -4.93 -4.07
CA MET A 86 7.79 -5.03 -5.54
C MET A 86 9.19 -5.11 -6.12
N LYS A 87 10.14 -4.31 -5.64
CA LYS A 87 11.53 -4.36 -6.08
C LYS A 87 12.19 -5.68 -5.73
N LEU A 88 11.94 -6.21 -4.53
CA LEU A 88 12.44 -7.52 -4.13
C LEU A 88 11.89 -8.64 -5.02
N SER A 89 10.63 -8.56 -5.42
CA SER A 89 10.02 -9.53 -6.34
C SER A 89 10.59 -9.46 -7.76
N ARG A 90 11.27 -8.38 -8.11
CA ARG A 90 11.97 -8.19 -9.39
C ARG A 90 13.48 -8.40 -9.28
N ASP A 91 13.92 -9.14 -8.27
CA ASP A 91 15.32 -9.46 -8.02
C ASP A 91 16.25 -8.26 -7.79
N VAL A 92 15.70 -7.13 -7.36
CA VAL A 92 16.53 -6.00 -6.91
C VAL A 92 17.09 -6.32 -5.53
N PRO A 93 18.41 -6.18 -5.29
CA PRO A 93 19.02 -6.46 -3.98
C PRO A 93 18.37 -5.68 -2.85
N LEU A 94 18.19 -6.31 -1.69
CA LEU A 94 17.50 -5.72 -0.55
C LEU A 94 18.10 -4.37 -0.10
N PRO A 95 19.43 -4.22 0.09
CA PRO A 95 20.00 -2.94 0.49
C PRO A 95 19.66 -1.83 -0.50
N ARG A 96 19.78 -2.10 -1.79
CA ARG A 96 19.48 -1.14 -2.86
C ARG A 96 17.99 -0.75 -2.87
N SER A 97 17.10 -1.72 -2.68
CA SER A 97 15.65 -1.48 -2.63
C SER A 97 15.26 -0.54 -1.49
N VAL A 98 15.82 -0.78 -0.31
CA VAL A 98 15.59 0.04 0.89
C VAL A 98 16.17 1.44 0.72
N ASP A 99 17.42 1.55 0.28
CA ASP A 99 18.10 2.84 0.11
C ASP A 99 17.38 3.72 -0.93
N MET A 100 16.97 3.16 -2.05
CA MET A 100 16.23 3.89 -3.07
C MET A 100 14.91 4.46 -2.55
N GLN A 101 14.16 3.67 -1.78
CA GLN A 101 12.88 4.13 -1.24
C GLN A 101 13.07 5.17 -0.13
N ALA A 102 14.07 5.01 0.72
CA ALA A 102 14.40 5.99 1.74
C ALA A 102 14.82 7.33 1.13
N GLU A 103 15.67 7.30 0.10
CA GLU A 103 16.07 8.51 -0.64
C GLU A 103 14.87 9.22 -1.29
N MET A 104 13.96 8.47 -1.91
CA MET A 104 12.76 9.04 -2.54
C MET A 104 11.88 9.73 -1.50
N ALA A 105 11.70 9.12 -0.33
CA ALA A 105 10.94 9.72 0.77
C ALA A 105 11.58 11.02 1.26
N LEU A 106 12.89 11.03 1.47
CA LEU A 106 13.62 12.24 1.91
C LEU A 106 13.56 13.35 0.87
N ARG A 107 13.71 13.04 -0.41
CA ARG A 107 13.57 14.02 -1.51
C ARG A 107 12.16 14.59 -1.62
N ALA A 108 11.14 13.82 -1.27
CA ALA A 108 9.75 14.27 -1.25
C ALA A 108 9.42 15.18 -0.05
N GLY A 109 10.34 15.34 0.89
CA GLY A 109 10.21 16.25 2.03
C GLY A 109 10.01 15.55 3.38
N ALA A 110 10.23 14.24 3.47
CA ALA A 110 10.22 13.54 4.75
C ALA A 110 11.33 14.05 5.67
N LEU A 111 11.04 14.23 6.96
CA LEU A 111 12.03 14.61 7.97
C LEU A 111 12.93 13.45 8.35
N GLY A 112 12.44 12.23 8.21
CA GLY A 112 13.17 10.99 8.43
C GLY A 112 12.40 9.81 7.87
N CYS A 113 13.10 8.70 7.62
CA CYS A 113 12.49 7.48 7.12
C CYS A 113 13.16 6.27 7.77
N ARG A 114 12.34 5.34 8.26
CA ARG A 114 12.80 4.07 8.79
C ARG A 114 12.08 2.94 8.10
N ILE A 115 12.84 2.05 7.48
CA ILE A 115 12.32 0.85 6.81
C ILE A 115 12.91 -0.36 7.51
N VAL A 116 12.05 -1.23 8.03
CA VAL A 116 12.45 -2.47 8.70
C VAL A 116 11.98 -3.65 7.85
N VAL A 117 12.91 -4.51 7.48
CA VAL A 117 12.64 -5.75 6.76
C VAL A 117 13.03 -6.92 7.64
N SER A 118 12.09 -7.85 7.88
CA SER A 118 12.33 -9.07 8.65
C SER A 118 11.95 -10.29 7.81
N GLY A 119 12.57 -11.42 8.09
CA GLY A 119 12.28 -12.69 7.39
C GLY A 119 13.49 -13.63 7.30
N ALA A 120 13.26 -14.83 6.76
CA ALA A 120 14.30 -15.79 6.44
C ALA A 120 15.05 -15.33 5.19
N VAL A 121 16.19 -14.70 5.37
CA VAL A 121 17.03 -14.17 4.28
C VAL A 121 18.33 -14.97 4.26
N THR A 122 18.81 -15.32 3.07
CA THR A 122 20.10 -15.96 2.92
C THR A 122 21.24 -15.01 3.32
N HIS A 123 22.38 -15.57 3.71
CA HIS A 123 23.51 -14.81 4.26
C HIS A 123 23.98 -13.64 3.39
N ASP A 124 23.85 -13.77 2.06
CA ASP A 124 24.26 -12.76 1.09
C ASP A 124 23.33 -11.51 1.08
N PHE A 125 22.10 -11.69 1.56
CA PHE A 125 21.12 -10.61 1.69
C PHE A 125 21.35 -9.74 2.93
N LEU A 126 22.06 -10.24 3.92
CA LEU A 126 22.29 -9.57 5.20
C LEU A 126 23.45 -8.58 5.17
N ALA A 127 24.29 -8.63 4.15
CA ALA A 127 25.41 -7.72 4.01
C ALA A 127 24.92 -6.28 3.73
N GLY A 128 24.69 -5.52 4.80
CA GLY A 128 24.25 -4.11 4.73
C GLY A 128 22.95 -3.81 5.48
N VAL A 129 22.30 -4.79 6.07
CA VAL A 129 21.11 -4.61 6.90
C VAL A 129 21.50 -4.70 8.38
N THR A 130 21.22 -3.66 9.15
CA THR A 130 21.63 -3.56 10.55
C THR A 130 20.72 -4.30 11.53
N SER A 131 19.55 -4.77 11.10
CA SER A 131 18.70 -5.63 11.93
C SER A 131 17.76 -6.45 11.06
N VAL A 132 17.89 -7.75 11.11
CA VAL A 132 16.94 -8.71 10.51
C VAL A 132 16.43 -9.60 11.64
N GLY A 133 15.12 -9.65 11.82
CA GLY A 133 14.46 -10.59 12.73
C GLY A 133 14.03 -11.86 12.00
N ASP A 134 13.80 -12.93 12.75
CA ASP A 134 13.38 -14.24 12.20
C ASP A 134 11.93 -14.30 11.71
N GLU A 135 11.22 -13.19 11.68
CA GLU A 135 9.81 -13.14 11.26
C GLU A 135 9.67 -12.82 9.78
N THR A 136 8.86 -13.62 9.08
CA THR A 136 8.54 -13.47 7.66
C THR A 136 7.51 -12.38 7.38
N ALA A 137 7.52 -11.28 8.10
CA ALA A 137 6.58 -10.19 7.91
C ALA A 137 7.31 -8.92 7.47
N PHE A 138 6.90 -8.38 6.32
CA PHE A 138 7.21 -7.00 5.98
C PHE A 138 6.29 -6.10 6.80
N THR A 139 6.82 -5.32 7.71
CA THR A 139 6.04 -4.33 8.43
C THR A 139 6.06 -3.00 7.66
N SER A 140 4.88 -2.46 7.40
CA SER A 140 4.70 -1.17 6.75
C SER A 140 4.95 0.00 7.70
N SER A 141 5.98 -0.07 8.55
CA SER A 141 6.30 1.04 9.43
C SER A 141 7.35 1.93 8.79
N ALA A 142 6.90 2.93 8.05
CA ALA A 142 7.70 4.09 7.76
C ALA A 142 7.32 5.20 8.76
N GLN A 143 8.29 5.78 9.40
CA GLN A 143 8.12 6.94 10.29
C GLN A 143 8.70 8.17 9.61
N TRP A 144 7.88 9.17 9.49
CA TRP A 144 8.19 10.43 8.82
C TRP A 144 8.46 11.54 9.83
#